data_f2eaa38bc784698877df4c558c7433cc
#
_entry.id   f2eaa38bc784698877df4c558c7433cc
#
_cell.length_a   1.000
_cell.length_b   1.000
_cell.length_c   1.000
_cell.angle_alpha   90.00
_cell.angle_beta   90.00
_cell.angle_gamma   90.00
#
_symmetry.space_group_name_H-M   'P 1'
#
loop_
_entity.id
_entity.type
_entity.pdbx_description
1 polymer ?
#
loop_
_entity_poly.entity_id
_entity_poly.type
_entity_poly.pdbx_seq_one_letter_code
_entity_poly.pdbx_strand_id
1 'polypeptide(L)'
;MICSYLPSWLSLACGTAGSIILYLVGGIDVPLIWLFVFCLIDYLTGTIAALKNGQWSSNVGGKGICKKVVIFLMVIIAHGIDQAAGIQYVRQGIIIAYIINEAGSILENIELLGYGKMIPAVLRNGIKTISNKNVLNMSENSPNSH
;
A
#
# COMPACT_ATOMS: atom_id res chain seq x y z
N MET A 1 -20.42 7.02 -20.01
CA MET A 1 -20.95 6.56 -21.30
C MET A 1 -20.34 5.22 -21.79
N ILE A 2 -19.56 4.49 -20.98
CA ILE A 2 -18.95 3.19 -21.33
C ILE A 2 -19.80 2.00 -20.83
N CYS A 3 -20.71 2.21 -19.90
CA CYS A 3 -21.53 1.13 -19.30
C CYS A 3 -22.67 0.58 -20.17
N SER A 4 -23.02 1.18 -21.31
CA SER A 4 -24.18 0.75 -22.10
C SER A 4 -23.90 -0.38 -23.11
N TYR A 5 -22.66 -0.84 -23.23
CA TYR A 5 -22.25 -1.96 -24.12
C TYR A 5 -21.94 -3.28 -23.41
N LEU A 6 -21.96 -3.30 -22.08
CA LEU A 6 -21.73 -4.54 -21.34
C LEU A 6 -23.03 -5.33 -21.20
N PRO A 7 -23.02 -6.64 -21.45
CA PRO A 7 -24.18 -7.48 -21.22
C PRO A 7 -24.61 -7.39 -19.74
N SER A 8 -25.91 -7.38 -19.50
CA SER A 8 -26.50 -7.13 -18.17
C SER A 8 -25.99 -8.07 -17.08
N TRP A 9 -25.65 -9.32 -17.41
CA TRP A 9 -25.04 -10.25 -16.45
C TRP A 9 -23.63 -9.85 -16.04
N LEU A 10 -22.85 -9.23 -16.94
CA LEU A 10 -21.49 -8.80 -16.64
C LEU A 10 -21.50 -7.53 -15.76
N SER A 11 -22.40 -6.59 -16.02
CA SER A 11 -22.57 -5.41 -15.16
C SER A 11 -23.04 -5.79 -13.76
N LEU A 12 -23.93 -6.79 -13.64
CA LEU A 12 -24.39 -7.32 -12.36
C LEU A 12 -23.22 -8.02 -11.62
N ALA A 13 -22.44 -8.86 -12.32
CA ALA A 13 -21.30 -9.55 -11.73
C ALA A 13 -20.21 -8.57 -11.24
N CYS A 14 -19.89 -7.54 -12.01
CA CYS A 14 -18.94 -6.50 -11.59
C CYS A 14 -19.47 -5.69 -10.40
N GLY A 15 -20.75 -5.37 -10.38
CA GLY A 15 -21.38 -4.65 -9.28
C GLY A 15 -21.37 -5.46 -7.97
N THR A 16 -21.72 -6.74 -8.04
CA THR A 16 -21.69 -7.63 -6.86
C THR A 16 -20.27 -7.86 -6.35
N ALA A 17 -19.31 -8.14 -7.22
CA ALA A 17 -17.91 -8.30 -6.83
C ALA A 17 -17.33 -7.02 -6.19
N GLY A 18 -17.63 -5.85 -6.78
CA GLY A 18 -17.23 -4.57 -6.22
C GLY A 18 -17.83 -4.32 -4.84
N SER A 19 -19.12 -4.62 -4.64
CA SER A 19 -19.79 -4.46 -3.34
C SER A 19 -19.19 -5.38 -2.26
N ILE A 20 -18.82 -6.61 -2.61
CA ILE A 20 -18.16 -7.56 -1.69
C ILE A 20 -16.79 -7.01 -1.29
N ILE A 21 -15.99 -6.56 -2.24
CA ILE A 21 -14.66 -5.99 -1.95
C ILE A 21 -14.79 -4.76 -1.04
N LEU A 22 -15.73 -3.86 -1.32
CA LEU A 22 -15.99 -2.68 -0.50
C LEU A 22 -16.39 -3.05 0.92
N TYR A 23 -17.24 -4.06 1.10
CA TYR A 23 -17.61 -4.57 2.40
C TYR A 23 -16.40 -5.15 3.16
N LEU A 24 -15.57 -5.94 2.47
CA LEU A 24 -14.40 -6.58 3.08
C LEU A 24 -13.33 -5.58 3.53
N VAL A 25 -13.12 -4.49 2.79
CA VAL A 25 -12.17 -3.44 3.21
C VAL A 25 -12.74 -2.46 4.24
N GLY A 26 -14.04 -2.60 4.60
CA GLY A 26 -14.69 -1.75 5.59
C GLY A 26 -15.22 -0.43 5.04
N GLY A 27 -15.55 -0.37 3.74
CA GLY A 27 -16.03 0.82 3.05
C GLY A 27 -14.91 1.72 2.54
N ILE A 28 -15.31 2.75 1.76
CA ILE A 28 -14.39 3.77 1.23
C ILE A 28 -14.39 4.95 2.20
N ASP A 29 -13.26 5.16 2.86
CA ASP A 29 -12.99 6.31 3.71
C ASP A 29 -11.73 7.06 3.26
N VAL A 30 -11.52 8.24 3.80
CA VAL A 30 -10.40 9.12 3.43
C VAL A 30 -9.03 8.42 3.60
N PRO A 31 -8.74 7.71 4.71
CA PRO A 31 -7.48 6.97 4.85
C PRO A 31 -7.26 5.90 3.78
N LEU A 32 -8.29 5.14 3.42
CA LEU A 32 -8.18 4.10 2.39
C LEU A 32 -7.93 4.70 1.00
N ILE A 33 -8.57 5.84 0.68
CA ILE A 33 -8.32 6.57 -0.58
C ILE A 33 -6.85 7.00 -0.64
N TRP A 34 -6.31 7.60 0.43
CA TRP A 34 -4.91 8.00 0.46
C TRP A 34 -3.96 6.82 0.37
N LEU A 35 -4.25 5.69 1.03
CA LEU A 35 -3.46 4.48 0.86
C LEU A 35 -3.41 4.04 -0.60
N PHE A 36 -4.55 4.03 -1.30
CA PHE A 36 -4.60 3.69 -2.73
C PHE A 36 -3.76 4.66 -3.57
N VAL A 37 -3.88 5.97 -3.32
CA VAL A 37 -3.10 7.00 -4.02
C VAL A 37 -1.60 6.80 -3.80
N PHE A 38 -1.14 6.56 -2.56
CA PHE A 38 0.27 6.30 -2.26
C PHE A 38 0.77 5.02 -2.92
N CYS A 39 -0.02 3.95 -2.90
CA CYS A 39 0.28 2.71 -3.62
C CYS A 39 0.47 2.94 -5.12
N LEU A 40 -0.37 3.77 -5.74
CA LEU A 40 -0.29 4.09 -7.16
C LEU A 40 0.97 4.90 -7.47
N ILE A 41 1.24 5.95 -6.69
CA ILE A 41 2.43 6.80 -6.86
C ILE A 41 3.71 5.99 -6.67
N ASP A 42 3.79 5.12 -5.64
CA ASP A 42 4.93 4.25 -5.41
C ASP A 42 5.17 3.31 -6.61
N TYR A 43 4.11 2.67 -7.12
CA TYR A 43 4.23 1.79 -8.28
C TYR A 43 4.73 2.54 -9.53
N LEU A 44 4.20 3.73 -9.80
CA LEU A 44 4.60 4.54 -10.95
C LEU A 44 6.05 5.01 -10.81
N THR A 45 6.42 5.57 -9.66
CA THR A 45 7.79 6.07 -9.43
C THR A 45 8.80 4.93 -9.43
N GLY A 46 8.48 3.77 -8.85
CA GLY A 46 9.32 2.58 -8.88
C GLY A 46 9.51 2.02 -10.29
N THR A 47 8.46 1.98 -11.09
CA THR A 47 8.54 1.55 -12.49
C THR A 47 9.43 2.49 -13.31
N ILE A 48 9.26 3.82 -13.16
CA ILE A 48 10.09 4.82 -13.85
C ILE A 48 11.55 4.71 -13.40
N ALA A 49 11.82 4.51 -12.12
CA ALA A 49 13.17 4.33 -11.58
C ALA A 49 13.83 3.06 -12.16
N ALA A 50 13.10 1.95 -12.23
CA ALA A 50 13.58 0.70 -12.80
C ALA A 50 13.88 0.82 -14.30
N LEU A 51 13.01 1.51 -15.06
CA LEU A 51 13.24 1.80 -16.48
C LEU A 51 14.49 2.64 -16.70
N LYS A 52 14.65 3.73 -15.94
CA LYS A 52 15.81 4.63 -16.03
C LYS A 52 17.12 3.92 -15.75
N ASN A 53 17.12 2.98 -14.80
CA ASN A 53 18.32 2.24 -14.39
C ASN A 53 18.55 0.95 -15.23
N GLY A 54 17.76 0.70 -16.26
CA GLY A 54 17.89 -0.49 -17.12
C GLY A 54 17.57 -1.81 -16.41
N GLN A 55 16.90 -1.75 -15.25
CA GLN A 55 16.56 -2.91 -14.41
C GLN A 55 15.11 -3.36 -14.56
N TRP A 56 14.37 -2.76 -15.51
CA TRP A 56 12.97 -3.10 -15.69
C TRP A 56 12.82 -4.50 -16.29
N SER A 57 11.97 -5.31 -15.68
CA SER A 57 11.52 -6.60 -16.21
C SER A 57 10.08 -6.85 -15.79
N SER A 58 9.37 -7.73 -16.53
CA SER A 58 8.02 -8.14 -16.17
C SER A 58 7.94 -8.71 -14.74
N ASN A 59 9.03 -9.31 -14.28
CA ASN A 59 9.15 -9.85 -12.93
C ASN A 59 9.19 -8.74 -11.86
N VAL A 60 9.86 -7.63 -12.14
CA VAL A 60 9.92 -6.45 -11.26
C VAL A 60 8.54 -5.80 -11.18
N GLY A 61 7.86 -5.60 -12.31
CA GLY A 61 6.49 -5.07 -12.33
C GLY A 61 5.50 -5.97 -11.59
N GLY A 62 5.57 -7.28 -11.81
CA GLY A 62 4.73 -8.27 -11.12
C GLY A 62 4.92 -8.26 -9.59
N LYS A 63 6.15 -8.19 -9.10
CA LYS A 63 6.44 -8.09 -7.67
C LYS A 63 5.84 -6.82 -7.04
N GLY A 64 5.89 -5.70 -7.75
CA GLY A 64 5.27 -4.46 -7.32
C GLY A 64 3.76 -4.60 -7.12
N ILE A 65 3.06 -5.22 -8.06
CA ILE A 65 1.62 -5.48 -7.97
C ILE A 65 1.30 -6.46 -6.83
N CYS A 66 2.06 -7.57 -6.70
CA CYS A 66 1.87 -8.52 -5.60
C CYS A 66 2.00 -7.84 -4.23
N LYS A 67 2.98 -6.94 -4.04
CA LYS A 67 3.11 -6.15 -2.82
C LYS A 67 1.82 -5.36 -2.52
N LYS A 68 1.21 -4.73 -3.53
CA LYS A 68 -0.03 -3.96 -3.34
C LYS A 68 -1.21 -4.85 -2.98
N VAL A 69 -1.32 -6.03 -3.59
CA VAL A 69 -2.34 -7.02 -3.21
C VAL A 69 -2.20 -7.41 -1.75
N VAL A 70 -0.98 -7.69 -1.27
CA VAL A 70 -0.73 -8.03 0.14
C VAL A 70 -1.15 -6.89 1.07
N ILE A 71 -0.87 -5.62 0.73
CA ILE A 71 -1.29 -4.45 1.53
C ILE A 71 -2.81 -4.44 1.72
N PHE A 72 -3.59 -4.61 0.65
CA PHE A 72 -5.05 -4.63 0.75
C PHE A 72 -5.58 -5.87 1.48
N LEU A 73 -4.92 -7.03 1.36
CA LEU A 73 -5.25 -8.21 2.16
C LEU A 73 -5.06 -7.94 3.67
N MET A 74 -3.99 -7.23 4.04
CA MET A 74 -3.77 -6.85 5.46
C MET A 74 -4.83 -5.87 5.97
N VAL A 75 -5.32 -4.96 5.12
CA VAL A 75 -6.44 -4.08 5.48
C VAL A 75 -7.73 -4.88 5.71
N ILE A 76 -8.01 -5.89 4.87
CA ILE A 76 -9.16 -6.79 5.03
C ILE A 76 -9.07 -7.57 6.34
N ILE A 77 -7.90 -8.15 6.65
CA ILE A 77 -7.65 -8.87 7.90
C ILE A 77 -7.88 -7.95 9.11
N ALA A 78 -7.33 -6.74 9.06
CA ALA A 78 -7.47 -5.75 10.13
C ALA A 78 -8.93 -5.33 10.33
N HIS A 79 -9.70 -5.17 9.24
CA HIS A 79 -11.13 -4.91 9.31
C HIS A 79 -11.89 -6.08 9.95
N GLY A 80 -11.55 -7.32 9.57
CA GLY A 80 -12.13 -8.52 10.19
C GLY A 80 -11.85 -8.61 11.69
N ILE A 81 -10.64 -8.23 12.14
CA ILE A 81 -10.30 -8.18 13.58
C ILE A 81 -11.16 -7.11 14.27
N ASP A 82 -11.29 -5.91 13.70
CA ASP A 82 -12.12 -4.84 14.25
C ASP A 82 -13.57 -5.31 14.42
N GLN A 83 -14.14 -5.96 13.42
CA GLN A 83 -15.51 -6.49 13.46
C GLN A 83 -15.67 -7.59 14.53
N ALA A 84 -14.72 -8.51 14.62
CA ALA A 84 -14.77 -9.62 15.57
C ALA A 84 -14.60 -9.15 17.03
N ALA A 85 -13.77 -8.13 17.25
CA ALA A 85 -13.47 -7.57 18.56
C ALA A 85 -14.42 -6.43 18.99
N GLY A 86 -15.27 -5.93 18.08
CA GLY A 86 -16.14 -4.77 18.34
C GLY A 86 -15.37 -3.46 18.53
N ILE A 87 -14.19 -3.31 17.88
CA ILE A 87 -13.34 -2.12 17.92
C ILE A 87 -13.21 -1.52 16.51
N GLN A 88 -12.54 -0.36 16.39
CA GLN A 88 -12.43 0.34 15.08
C GLN A 88 -11.03 0.92 14.84
N TYR A 89 -10.02 0.43 15.53
CA TYR A 89 -8.68 1.04 15.53
C TYR A 89 -7.62 0.25 14.78
N VAL A 90 -7.76 -1.08 14.64
CA VAL A 90 -6.74 -1.94 14.03
C VAL A 90 -6.62 -1.63 12.55
N ARG A 91 -7.74 -1.55 11.83
CA ARG A 91 -7.78 -1.17 10.40
C ARG A 91 -7.15 0.19 10.16
N GLN A 92 -7.51 1.20 10.94
CA GLN A 92 -6.95 2.55 10.83
C GLN A 92 -5.44 2.55 11.05
N GLY A 93 -4.95 1.87 12.09
CA GLY A 93 -3.53 1.73 12.39
C GLY A 93 -2.75 1.07 11.24
N ILE A 94 -3.29 -0.01 10.66
CA ILE A 94 -2.69 -0.72 9.52
C ILE A 94 -2.64 0.18 8.29
N ILE A 95 -3.72 0.89 7.96
CA ILE A 95 -3.75 1.82 6.83
C ILE A 95 -2.67 2.91 6.98
N ILE A 96 -2.59 3.54 8.16
CA ILE A 96 -1.59 4.60 8.42
C ILE A 96 -0.16 4.05 8.33
N ALA A 97 0.09 2.85 8.89
CA ALA A 97 1.41 2.22 8.81
C ALA A 97 1.83 1.96 7.36
N TYR A 98 0.91 1.49 6.51
CA TYR A 98 1.21 1.30 5.10
C TYR A 98 1.36 2.61 4.31
N ILE A 99 0.59 3.65 4.61
CA ILE A 99 0.80 4.99 4.02
C ILE A 99 2.22 5.47 4.29
N ILE A 100 2.71 5.34 5.53
CA ILE A 100 4.07 5.72 5.90
C ILE A 100 5.11 4.88 5.14
N ASN A 101 4.88 3.57 5.04
CA ASN A 101 5.77 2.66 4.31
C ASN A 101 5.81 3.00 2.80
N GLU A 102 4.67 3.24 2.18
CA GLU A 102 4.61 3.62 0.76
C GLU A 102 5.24 5.01 0.52
N ALA A 103 5.03 5.97 1.44
CA ALA A 103 5.72 7.26 1.39
C ALA A 103 7.25 7.10 1.43
N GLY A 104 7.78 6.20 2.27
CA GLY A 104 9.19 5.85 2.31
C GLY A 104 9.70 5.31 0.97
N SER A 105 8.97 4.34 0.40
CA SER A 105 9.31 3.75 -0.92
C SER A 105 9.30 4.80 -2.03
N ILE A 106 8.33 5.73 -2.03
CA ILE A 106 8.27 6.84 -3.00
C ILE A 106 9.51 7.73 -2.89
N LEU A 107 9.96 8.07 -1.67
CA LEU A 107 11.16 8.88 -1.48
C LEU A 107 12.41 8.15 -1.97
N GLU A 108 12.54 6.85 -1.72
CA GLU A 108 13.64 6.04 -2.24
C GLU A 108 13.64 6.01 -3.77
N ASN A 109 12.47 5.85 -4.39
CA ASN A 109 12.32 5.90 -5.84
C ASN A 109 12.74 7.27 -6.42
N ILE A 110 12.38 8.38 -5.75
CA ILE A 110 12.78 9.74 -6.14
C ILE A 110 14.31 9.91 -6.01
N GLU A 111 14.94 9.36 -4.98
CA GLU A 111 16.40 9.34 -4.83
C GLU A 111 17.06 8.58 -5.98
N LEU A 112 16.56 7.39 -6.35
CA LEU A 112 17.03 6.59 -7.50
C LEU A 112 16.87 7.31 -8.84
N LEU A 113 15.85 8.16 -8.97
CA LEU A 113 15.66 9.02 -10.13
C LEU A 113 16.65 10.20 -10.19
N GLY A 114 17.46 10.43 -9.16
CA GLY A 114 18.46 11.49 -9.08
C GLY A 114 17.94 12.81 -8.49
N TYR A 115 16.68 12.84 -8.04
CA TYR A 115 16.06 14.04 -7.45
C TYR A 115 16.14 14.08 -5.92
N GLY A 116 17.00 13.28 -5.30
CA GLY A 116 17.13 13.20 -3.84
C GLY A 116 17.46 14.54 -3.15
N LYS A 117 18.15 15.46 -3.85
CA LYS A 117 18.43 16.81 -3.34
C LYS A 117 17.20 17.69 -3.16
N MET A 118 16.11 17.38 -3.87
CA MET A 118 14.84 18.13 -3.78
C MET A 118 13.98 17.70 -2.59
N ILE A 119 14.31 16.57 -1.95
CA ILE A 119 13.57 16.06 -0.80
C ILE A 119 13.99 16.83 0.46
N PRO A 120 13.05 17.50 1.16
CA PRO A 120 13.36 18.19 2.41
C PRO A 120 13.94 17.21 3.45
N ALA A 121 15.02 17.62 4.13
CA ALA A 121 15.71 16.78 5.11
C ALA A 121 14.79 16.32 6.25
N VAL A 122 13.84 17.17 6.65
CA VAL A 122 12.84 16.87 7.69
C VAL A 122 11.98 15.66 7.29
N LEU A 123 11.51 15.60 6.04
CA LEU A 123 10.68 14.50 5.53
C LEU A 123 11.49 13.20 5.44
N ARG A 124 12.71 13.27 4.89
CA ARG A 124 13.63 12.13 4.80
C ARG A 124 13.96 11.55 6.16
N ASN A 125 14.33 12.40 7.14
CA ASN A 125 14.69 11.95 8.48
C ASN A 125 13.48 11.44 9.26
N GLY A 126 12.33 12.09 9.14
CA GLY A 126 11.09 11.67 9.80
C GLY A 126 10.67 10.25 9.39
N ILE A 127 10.61 9.98 8.08
CA ILE A 127 10.21 8.65 7.57
C ILE A 127 11.25 7.58 7.96
N LYS A 128 12.55 7.86 7.83
CA LYS A 128 13.61 6.92 8.25
C LYS A 128 13.56 6.60 9.73
N THR A 129 13.26 7.58 10.58
CA THR A 129 13.14 7.36 12.03
C THR A 129 11.97 6.45 12.37
N ILE A 130 10.83 6.63 11.70
CA ILE A 130 9.64 5.80 11.92
C ILE A 130 9.88 4.37 11.40
N SER A 131 10.49 4.22 10.23
CA SER A 131 10.84 2.93 9.64
C SER A 131 11.82 2.15 10.51
N ASN A 132 12.90 2.79 11.00
CA ASN A 132 13.90 2.13 11.84
C ASN A 132 13.34 1.71 13.21
N LYS A 133 12.46 2.49 13.83
CA LYS A 133 11.81 2.08 15.09
C LYS A 133 11.01 0.79 14.94
N ASN A 134 10.33 0.61 13.82
CA ASN A 134 9.55 -0.60 13.57
C ASN A 134 10.46 -1.84 13.40
N VAL A 135 11.63 -1.69 12.76
CA VAL A 135 12.60 -2.78 12.60
C VAL A 135 13.25 -3.18 13.93
N LEU A 136 13.61 -2.21 14.77
CA LEU A 136 14.21 -2.48 16.09
C LEU A 136 13.23 -3.19 17.02
N ASN A 137 11.98 -2.78 17.08
CA ASN A 137 10.95 -3.43 17.91
C ASN A 137 10.64 -4.87 17.44
N MET A 138 10.80 -5.19 16.16
CA MET A 138 10.65 -6.56 15.64
C MET A 138 11.85 -7.45 16.00
N SER A 139 13.07 -6.89 16.07
CA SER A 139 14.27 -7.65 16.43
C SER A 139 14.37 -7.96 17.93
N GLU A 140 13.85 -7.09 18.79
CA GLU A 140 13.80 -7.34 20.24
C GLU A 140 12.74 -8.36 20.66
N ASN A 141 11.67 -8.52 19.88
CA ASN A 141 10.60 -9.48 20.14
C ASN A 141 10.77 -10.83 19.44
N SER A 142 11.90 -11.09 18.79
CA SER A 142 12.21 -12.43 18.26
C SER A 142 12.67 -13.32 19.43
N PRO A 143 11.91 -14.37 19.82
CA PRO A 143 12.36 -15.31 20.84
C PRO A 143 13.59 -16.01 20.31
N ASN A 144 14.71 -15.90 21.06
CA ASN A 144 15.94 -16.64 20.80
C ASN A 144 15.61 -18.12 20.64
N SER A 145 15.77 -18.62 19.42
CA SER A 145 15.83 -20.05 19.15
C SER A 145 17.12 -20.59 19.73
N HIS A 146 17.04 -21.20 20.88
CA HIS A 146 18.01 -22.19 21.33
C HIS A 146 17.61 -23.56 20.78
#